data_40ce2b613b8ddd5e79df66e533979b42
#
_entry.id   40ce2b613b8ddd5e79df66e533979b42
#
_cell.length_a   1.000
_cell.length_b   1.000
_cell.length_c   1.000
_cell.angle_alpha   90.00
_cell.angle_beta   90.00
_cell.angle_gamma   90.00
#
_symmetry.space_group_name_H-M   'P 1'
#
loop_
_entity.id
_entity.type
_entity.pdbx_description
1 polymer ?
#
loop_
_entity_poly.entity_id
_entity_poly.type
_entity_poly.pdbx_seq_one_letter_code
_entity_poly.pdbx_strand_id
1 'polypeptide(L)'
;DRVASRGLGDVYKRQLLSIGQGRSLNKDWDGIWRPWTYIGDFCWSTEIRIPFHTLNFDPKISTWGINFQRTVRRKNEEILWSGHKRNQGLYRPQDAGRLTGLNNISQGLGLEVVGYAKGEGSKVQNNPGEAYDKNGNIDGGLDINYNITTGLKASVTLNTDFAETEVDERQINLTRFPIRFPEKRDFFLEGANIYRFASSSGVYPYFSRKIGLQSGNPIPILYGGRVIGKIGKVEVAAQQVKTRGTDLVNSEDFSVVRLKQNFLKESSIGVLYTRRHTENGEQLPEPVQDRNTLGVDLSLNTSTFLKNQNLQFQAFAVIHNPNTLNEINNNIWDRSARGFR
;
A
#
# COMPACT_ATOMS: atom_id res chain seq x y z
N ASP A 1 -12.46 -32.99 3.41
CA ASP A 1 -11.23 -32.40 3.95
C ASP A 1 -10.07 -32.73 3.01
N ARG A 2 -9.93 -32.00 1.94
CA ARG A 2 -8.69 -32.02 1.16
C ARG A 2 -7.83 -30.89 1.66
N VAL A 3 -6.89 -31.19 2.54
CA VAL A 3 -5.69 -30.39 2.65
C VAL A 3 -4.92 -30.66 1.38
N ALA A 4 -5.05 -29.77 0.41
CA ALA A 4 -4.27 -29.86 -0.83
C ALA A 4 -2.83 -29.46 -0.51
N SER A 5 -2.04 -30.40 -0.01
CA SER A 5 -0.60 -30.24 0.08
C SER A 5 0.10 -31.59 0.11
N ARG A 6 0.15 -32.26 -1.01
CA ARG A 6 1.27 -33.15 -1.28
C ARG A 6 2.45 -32.27 -1.70
N GLY A 7 3.34 -31.96 -0.77
CA GLY A 7 4.67 -31.44 -1.07
C GLY A 7 4.78 -30.02 -1.68
N LEU A 8 3.72 -29.21 -1.69
CA LEU A 8 3.68 -27.89 -2.30
C LEU A 8 3.20 -26.82 -1.31
N GLY A 9 3.69 -26.86 -0.06
CA GLY A 9 3.28 -25.91 0.98
C GLY A 9 3.51 -24.44 0.63
N ASP A 10 4.39 -24.14 -0.32
CA ASP A 10 4.74 -22.76 -0.68
C ASP A 10 3.86 -22.15 -1.78
N VAL A 11 3.20 -22.94 -2.61
CA VAL A 11 2.42 -22.44 -3.77
C VAL A 11 1.12 -21.76 -3.35
N TYR A 12 0.63 -21.96 -2.13
CA TYR A 12 -0.66 -21.43 -1.66
C TYR A 12 -0.55 -20.54 -0.43
N LYS A 13 0.61 -19.98 -0.16
CA LYS A 13 0.73 -18.91 0.85
C LYS A 13 -0.14 -17.74 0.40
N ARG A 14 -1.20 -17.50 1.12
CA ARG A 14 -1.99 -16.28 0.96
C ARG A 14 -1.89 -15.49 2.23
N GLN A 15 -1.38 -14.28 2.10
CA GLN A 15 -1.26 -13.33 3.19
C GLN A 15 -2.24 -12.19 2.96
N LEU A 16 -2.59 -11.54 4.04
CA LEU A 16 -3.57 -10.48 4.00
C LEU A 16 -3.29 -9.53 5.15
N LEU A 17 -3.00 -8.28 4.84
CA LEU A 17 -2.88 -7.23 5.83
C LEU A 17 -4.22 -6.53 6.01
N SER A 18 -4.80 -6.64 7.21
CA SER A 18 -6.01 -5.91 7.57
C SER A 18 -5.64 -4.53 8.11
N ILE A 19 -6.25 -3.50 7.56
CA ILE A 19 -6.02 -2.11 7.90
C ILE A 19 -7.31 -1.49 8.41
N GLY A 20 -7.23 -0.67 9.46
CA GLY A 20 -8.37 0.09 9.94
C GLY A 20 -9.50 -0.78 10.51
N GLN A 21 -9.18 -1.68 11.43
CA GLN A 21 -10.15 -2.57 12.11
C GLN A 21 -10.91 -3.50 11.15
N GLY A 22 -10.23 -4.01 10.12
CA GLY A 22 -10.80 -4.94 9.16
C GLY A 22 -11.60 -4.28 8.02
N ARG A 23 -11.60 -2.96 7.92
CA ARG A 23 -12.34 -2.25 6.86
C ARG A 23 -11.64 -2.28 5.51
N SER A 24 -10.34 -2.52 5.50
CA SER A 24 -9.54 -2.60 4.27
C SER A 24 -8.60 -3.78 4.38
N LEU A 25 -8.58 -4.62 3.35
CA LEU A 25 -7.74 -5.81 3.27
C LEU A 25 -6.74 -5.60 2.14
N ASN A 26 -5.46 -5.65 2.46
CA ASN A 26 -4.41 -5.73 1.47
C ASN A 26 -4.07 -7.21 1.22
N LYS A 27 -4.32 -7.69 0.02
CA LYS A 27 -4.07 -9.08 -0.39
C LYS A 27 -2.68 -9.28 -1.00
N ASP A 28 -2.04 -8.17 -1.34
CA ASP A 28 -0.74 -8.15 -2.02
C ASP A 28 0.41 -7.95 -1.01
N TRP A 29 0.09 -7.91 0.30
CA TRP A 29 1.11 -7.89 1.35
C TRP A 29 1.81 -9.23 1.45
N ASP A 30 3.11 -9.24 1.35
CA ASP A 30 3.95 -10.41 1.48
C ASP A 30 4.95 -10.26 2.65
N GLY A 31 4.74 -11.01 3.70
CA GLY A 31 5.61 -11.07 4.87
C GLY A 31 6.45 -12.35 4.87
N ILE A 32 7.61 -12.31 5.48
CA ILE A 32 8.48 -13.47 5.59
C ILE A 32 7.97 -14.40 6.68
N TRP A 33 7.48 -15.57 6.31
CA TRP A 33 7.09 -16.64 7.23
C TRP A 33 7.17 -18.01 6.57
N ARG A 34 7.24 -19.08 7.36
CA ARG A 34 7.37 -20.44 6.83
C ARG A 34 6.37 -21.36 7.51
N PRO A 35 5.51 -22.07 6.77
CA PRO A 35 4.65 -23.13 7.26
C PRO A 35 5.27 -24.49 6.97
N TRP A 36 5.07 -25.43 7.87
CA TRP A 36 5.28 -26.86 7.67
C TRP A 36 3.98 -27.58 8.00
N THR A 37 3.59 -28.52 7.15
CA THR A 37 2.37 -29.28 7.31
C THR A 37 2.67 -30.77 7.32
N TYR A 38 2.01 -31.48 8.21
CA TYR A 38 2.07 -32.93 8.31
C TYR A 38 0.66 -33.50 8.22
N ILE A 39 0.47 -34.56 7.43
CA ILE A 39 -0.79 -35.29 7.28
C ILE A 39 -0.53 -36.71 7.78
N GLY A 40 -1.14 -37.06 8.93
CA GLY A 40 -1.16 -38.39 9.49
C GLY A 40 -2.44 -39.14 9.17
N ASP A 41 -2.55 -40.37 9.64
CA ASP A 41 -3.68 -41.25 9.33
C ASP A 41 -5.03 -40.72 9.88
N PHE A 42 -5.02 -40.02 10.99
CA PHE A 42 -6.23 -39.53 11.66
C PHE A 42 -6.28 -38.01 11.86
N CYS A 43 -5.17 -37.29 11.60
CA CYS A 43 -5.14 -35.84 11.75
C CYS A 43 -4.15 -35.19 10.78
N TRP A 44 -4.23 -33.89 10.66
CA TRP A 44 -3.20 -33.06 10.08
C TRP A 44 -2.76 -32.00 11.09
N SER A 45 -1.51 -31.60 11.01
CA SER A 45 -0.95 -30.53 11.83
C SER A 45 -0.20 -29.53 10.96
N THR A 46 -0.10 -28.31 11.46
CA THR A 46 0.71 -27.27 10.83
C THR A 46 1.52 -26.55 11.89
N GLU A 47 2.79 -26.30 11.56
CA GLU A 47 3.68 -25.45 12.33
C GLU A 47 3.96 -24.19 11.50
N ILE A 48 3.87 -23.03 12.12
CA ILE A 48 4.05 -21.74 11.42
C ILE A 48 5.12 -20.95 12.18
N ARG A 49 6.21 -20.61 11.48
CA ARG A 49 7.26 -19.74 11.98
C ARG A 49 7.11 -18.36 11.38
N ILE A 50 6.85 -17.37 12.24
CA ILE A 50 6.74 -15.96 11.86
C ILE A 50 7.86 -15.20 12.60
N PRO A 51 8.91 -14.75 11.91
CA PRO A 51 9.96 -13.95 12.52
C PRO A 51 9.41 -12.60 13.01
N PHE A 52 9.86 -12.13 14.15
CA PHE A 52 9.36 -10.86 14.71
C PHE A 52 9.70 -9.63 13.86
N HIS A 53 10.76 -9.67 13.05
CA HIS A 53 11.09 -8.59 12.15
C HIS A 53 10.07 -8.37 11.01
N THR A 54 9.24 -9.38 10.71
CA THR A 54 8.13 -9.28 9.74
C THR A 54 6.94 -8.49 10.29
N LEU A 55 6.84 -8.38 11.62
CA LEU A 55 5.69 -7.79 12.28
C LEU A 55 6.02 -6.40 12.84
N ASN A 56 5.07 -5.46 12.70
CA ASN A 56 5.14 -4.17 13.37
C ASN A 56 4.42 -4.27 14.71
N PHE A 57 5.13 -4.08 15.82
CA PHE A 57 4.58 -4.19 17.16
C PHE A 57 5.19 -3.17 18.12
N ASP A 58 4.50 -2.88 19.20
CA ASP A 58 5.04 -2.10 20.32
C ASP A 58 5.74 -3.08 21.29
N PRO A 59 7.08 -2.98 21.50
CA PRO A 59 7.84 -3.88 22.37
C PRO A 59 7.45 -3.79 23.85
N LYS A 60 6.70 -2.76 24.24
CA LYS A 60 6.18 -2.58 25.60
C LYS A 60 4.94 -3.43 25.87
N ILE A 61 4.32 -3.97 24.82
CA ILE A 61 3.09 -4.75 24.94
C ILE A 61 3.45 -6.23 24.96
N SER A 62 3.27 -6.88 26.10
CA SER A 62 3.54 -8.31 26.32
C SER A 62 2.38 -9.24 25.99
N THR A 63 1.24 -8.70 25.56
CA THR A 63 0.03 -9.44 25.23
C THR A 63 -0.48 -9.08 23.85
N TRP A 64 -0.61 -10.06 22.97
CA TRP A 64 -1.09 -9.88 21.61
C TRP A 64 -2.41 -10.60 21.39
N GLY A 65 -3.17 -10.15 20.39
CA GLY A 65 -4.34 -10.87 19.91
C GLY A 65 -3.90 -11.97 18.94
N ILE A 66 -4.46 -13.17 19.11
CA ILE A 66 -4.30 -14.28 18.17
C ILE A 66 -5.64 -14.97 17.95
N ASN A 67 -5.90 -15.39 16.73
CA ASN A 67 -7.09 -16.19 16.45
C ASN A 67 -6.82 -17.16 15.30
N PHE A 68 -7.59 -18.24 15.27
CA PHE A 68 -7.53 -19.27 14.25
C PHE A 68 -8.92 -19.52 13.68
N GLN A 69 -9.00 -19.70 12.38
CA GLN A 69 -10.23 -20.10 11.69
C GLN A 69 -10.00 -21.39 10.93
N ARG A 70 -10.94 -22.32 11.10
CA ARG A 70 -11.00 -23.55 10.32
C ARG A 70 -12.31 -23.58 9.53
N THR A 71 -12.21 -23.79 8.21
CA THR A 71 -13.36 -24.00 7.36
C THR A 71 -13.50 -25.49 7.04
N VAL A 72 -14.59 -26.10 7.49
CA VAL A 72 -14.93 -27.51 7.21
C VAL A 72 -15.81 -27.56 5.97
N ARG A 73 -15.21 -27.67 4.79
CA ARG A 73 -15.91 -27.60 3.49
C ARG A 73 -17.05 -28.61 3.36
N ARG A 74 -16.84 -29.83 3.84
CA ARG A 74 -17.85 -30.92 3.80
C ARG A 74 -19.16 -30.54 4.51
N LYS A 75 -19.05 -29.74 5.59
CA LYS A 75 -20.20 -29.34 6.42
C LYS A 75 -20.65 -27.91 6.13
N ASN A 76 -19.89 -27.16 5.32
CA ASN A 76 -20.06 -25.72 5.13
C ASN A 76 -20.06 -24.94 6.46
N GLU A 77 -19.16 -25.33 7.37
CA GLU A 77 -19.02 -24.76 8.69
C GLU A 77 -17.72 -23.96 8.80
N GLU A 78 -17.77 -22.85 9.49
CA GLU A 78 -16.60 -22.07 9.91
C GLU A 78 -16.50 -22.09 11.43
N ILE A 79 -15.31 -22.46 11.93
CA ILE A 79 -15.01 -22.56 13.34
C ILE A 79 -13.91 -21.54 13.65
N LEU A 80 -14.18 -20.65 14.58
CA LEU A 80 -13.19 -19.73 15.16
C LEU A 80 -12.73 -20.28 16.52
N TRP A 81 -11.44 -20.17 16.79
CA TRP A 81 -10.90 -20.56 18.09
C TRP A 81 -11.39 -19.65 19.23
N SER A 82 -11.54 -18.34 18.93
CA SER A 82 -12.03 -17.35 19.91
C SER A 82 -13.05 -16.42 19.26
N GLY A 83 -14.02 -15.93 20.05
CA GLY A 83 -14.92 -14.85 19.69
C GLY A 83 -15.93 -15.15 18.58
N HIS A 84 -16.39 -16.41 18.47
CA HIS A 84 -17.39 -16.78 17.47
C HIS A 84 -18.76 -16.16 17.79
N LYS A 85 -19.15 -15.21 16.96
CA LYS A 85 -20.50 -14.63 16.95
C LYS A 85 -21.05 -14.64 15.52
N ARG A 86 -22.35 -14.79 15.39
CA ARG A 86 -23.03 -14.78 14.07
C ARG A 86 -22.67 -13.51 13.31
N ASN A 87 -22.31 -13.65 12.04
CA ASN A 87 -21.89 -12.57 11.15
C ASN A 87 -20.59 -11.86 11.56
N GLN A 88 -19.75 -12.49 12.37
CA GLN A 88 -18.44 -11.98 12.77
C GLN A 88 -17.37 -12.98 12.37
N GLY A 89 -16.43 -12.55 11.54
CA GLY A 89 -15.35 -13.39 11.05
C GLY A 89 -14.02 -13.15 11.75
N LEU A 90 -12.97 -13.78 11.24
CA LEU A 90 -11.59 -13.70 11.73
C LEU A 90 -11.03 -12.26 11.83
N TYR A 91 -11.56 -11.33 11.05
CA TYR A 91 -11.04 -9.96 10.91
C TYR A 91 -11.43 -8.99 12.05
N ARG A 92 -11.78 -9.53 13.22
CA ARG A 92 -12.13 -8.73 14.41
C ARG A 92 -11.09 -8.90 15.52
N PRO A 93 -10.09 -8.03 15.59
CA PRO A 93 -9.02 -8.14 16.59
C PRO A 93 -9.52 -8.09 18.04
N GLN A 94 -10.61 -7.37 18.29
CA GLN A 94 -11.20 -7.25 19.63
C GLN A 94 -11.78 -8.57 20.17
N ASP A 95 -12.13 -9.51 19.30
CA ASP A 95 -12.70 -10.80 19.64
C ASP A 95 -11.62 -11.92 19.63
N ALA A 96 -10.37 -11.56 19.39
CA ALA A 96 -9.24 -12.50 19.38
C ALA A 96 -8.91 -13.02 20.77
N GLY A 97 -8.39 -14.23 20.83
CA GLY A 97 -7.77 -14.78 22.04
C GLY A 97 -6.49 -14.02 22.39
N ARG A 98 -5.98 -14.25 23.60
CA ARG A 98 -4.80 -13.54 24.10
C ARG A 98 -3.58 -14.45 24.09
N LEU A 99 -2.52 -14.02 23.44
CA LEU A 99 -1.20 -14.59 23.52
C LEU A 99 -0.38 -13.75 24.51
N THR A 100 -0.03 -14.32 25.64
CA THR A 100 0.68 -13.64 26.73
C THR A 100 2.12 -14.11 26.84
N GLY A 101 2.94 -13.40 27.61
CA GLY A 101 4.33 -13.78 27.88
C GLY A 101 5.32 -13.34 26.80
N LEU A 102 4.93 -12.47 25.88
CA LEU A 102 5.80 -11.91 24.87
C LEU A 102 6.65 -10.77 25.45
N ASN A 103 7.62 -11.13 26.29
CA ASN A 103 8.51 -10.16 26.94
C ASN A 103 9.86 -10.12 26.23
N ASN A 104 10.51 -8.95 26.24
CA ASN A 104 11.84 -8.73 25.68
C ASN A 104 11.99 -9.11 24.21
N ILE A 105 10.94 -8.91 23.42
CA ILE A 105 10.98 -9.18 22.00
C ILE A 105 11.61 -7.99 21.29
N SER A 106 12.53 -8.25 20.36
CA SER A 106 13.12 -7.26 19.48
C SER A 106 12.92 -7.61 18.01
N GLN A 107 12.88 -6.62 17.15
CA GLN A 107 12.86 -6.84 15.70
C GLN A 107 14.24 -7.17 15.12
N GLY A 108 15.27 -7.34 15.96
CA GLY A 108 16.66 -7.48 15.52
C GLY A 108 17.20 -6.17 14.93
N LEU A 109 18.07 -6.24 13.92
CA LEU A 109 18.60 -5.08 13.21
C LEU A 109 17.51 -4.34 12.41
N GLY A 110 16.38 -4.99 12.15
CA GLY A 110 15.30 -4.40 11.35
C GLY A 110 15.70 -4.05 9.91
N LEU A 111 16.82 -4.60 9.43
CA LEU A 111 17.33 -4.37 8.08
C LEU A 111 16.96 -5.56 7.19
N GLU A 112 16.34 -5.24 6.06
CA GLU A 112 16.04 -6.18 4.98
C GLU A 112 16.61 -5.62 3.68
N VAL A 113 17.28 -6.45 2.93
CA VAL A 113 17.86 -6.11 1.62
C VAL A 113 17.40 -7.14 0.62
N VAL A 114 16.71 -6.71 -0.42
CA VAL A 114 16.19 -7.55 -1.49
C VAL A 114 16.77 -7.10 -2.82
N GLY A 115 17.59 -7.94 -3.43
CA GLY A 115 18.11 -7.72 -4.77
C GLY A 115 17.38 -8.58 -5.77
N TYR A 116 17.17 -8.07 -6.97
CA TYR A 116 16.63 -8.84 -8.08
C TYR A 116 17.41 -8.61 -9.36
N ALA A 117 17.37 -9.60 -10.25
CA ALA A 117 17.88 -9.51 -11.61
C ALA A 117 16.81 -10.09 -12.56
N LYS A 118 16.55 -9.40 -13.66
CA LYS A 118 15.56 -9.77 -14.67
C LYS A 118 16.24 -9.87 -16.03
N GLY A 119 15.97 -10.94 -16.75
CA GLY A 119 16.33 -11.09 -18.17
C GLY A 119 15.06 -11.13 -19.01
N GLU A 120 14.96 -10.29 -20.02
CA GLU A 120 13.85 -10.25 -20.95
C GLU A 120 14.38 -10.51 -22.37
N GLY A 121 13.68 -11.39 -23.11
CA GLY A 121 13.98 -11.66 -24.52
C GLY A 121 12.69 -11.55 -25.33
N SER A 122 12.67 -10.70 -26.34
CA SER A 122 11.56 -10.59 -27.26
C SER A 122 11.97 -10.94 -28.68
N LYS A 123 11.04 -11.56 -29.41
CA LYS A 123 11.18 -11.93 -30.81
C LYS A 123 9.93 -11.47 -31.54
N VAL A 124 10.05 -10.40 -32.29
CA VAL A 124 8.93 -9.79 -32.99
C VAL A 124 9.13 -9.87 -34.49
N GLN A 125 8.10 -10.26 -35.22
CA GLN A 125 8.05 -10.20 -36.67
C GLN A 125 7.06 -9.11 -37.08
N ASN A 126 7.56 -8.04 -37.70
CA ASN A 126 6.73 -6.87 -38.00
C ASN A 126 5.84 -7.14 -39.23
N ASN A 127 6.34 -7.90 -40.23
CA ASN A 127 5.54 -8.29 -41.38
C ASN A 127 5.72 -9.78 -41.69
N PRO A 128 4.70 -10.48 -42.21
CA PRO A 128 4.85 -11.87 -42.64
C PRO A 128 5.95 -12.01 -43.68
N GLY A 129 6.95 -12.87 -43.42
CA GLY A 129 8.08 -13.11 -44.30
C GLY A 129 9.34 -12.30 -44.01
N GLU A 130 9.30 -11.34 -43.11
CA GLU A 130 10.50 -10.62 -42.65
C GLU A 130 11.28 -11.42 -41.59
N ALA A 131 12.55 -11.05 -41.41
CA ALA A 131 13.37 -11.60 -40.34
C ALA A 131 12.81 -11.14 -38.95
N TYR A 132 12.96 -12.01 -37.95
CA TYR A 132 12.55 -11.65 -36.61
C TYR A 132 13.55 -10.66 -35.98
N ASP A 133 13.04 -9.56 -35.50
CA ASP A 133 13.76 -8.69 -34.58
C ASP A 133 13.89 -9.38 -33.23
N LYS A 134 15.11 -9.54 -32.76
CA LYS A 134 15.42 -10.12 -31.46
C LYS A 134 15.98 -9.05 -30.58
N ASN A 135 15.26 -8.74 -29.52
CA ASN A 135 15.72 -7.80 -28.49
C ASN A 135 15.91 -8.56 -27.17
N GLY A 136 17.02 -8.33 -26.53
CA GLY A 136 17.31 -8.86 -25.19
C GLY A 136 17.67 -7.70 -24.26
N ASN A 137 17.11 -7.71 -23.06
CA ASN A 137 17.41 -6.75 -22.01
C ASN A 137 17.72 -7.49 -20.71
N ILE A 138 18.73 -7.02 -19.98
CA ILE A 138 19.01 -7.46 -18.61
C ILE A 138 18.86 -6.24 -17.71
N ASP A 139 18.09 -6.40 -16.67
CA ASP A 139 17.79 -5.35 -15.71
C ASP A 139 17.93 -5.88 -14.28
N GLY A 140 18.18 -5.01 -13.32
CA GLY A 140 18.31 -5.39 -11.92
C GLY A 140 18.07 -4.21 -11.00
N GLY A 141 17.61 -4.50 -9.79
CA GLY A 141 17.31 -3.49 -8.81
C GLY A 141 17.57 -3.97 -7.39
N LEU A 142 17.35 -3.05 -6.46
CA LEU A 142 17.65 -3.24 -5.05
C LEU A 142 16.63 -2.52 -4.19
N ASP A 143 16.05 -3.24 -3.24
CA ASP A 143 15.19 -2.69 -2.19
C ASP A 143 15.87 -2.83 -0.84
N ILE A 144 15.89 -1.75 -0.08
CA ILE A 144 16.44 -1.71 1.27
C ILE A 144 15.35 -1.20 2.21
N ASN A 145 14.99 -2.01 3.19
CA ASN A 145 14.05 -1.66 4.23
C ASN A 145 14.77 -1.63 5.58
N TYR A 146 14.56 -0.57 6.34
CA TYR A 146 15.17 -0.40 7.65
C TYR A 146 14.15 0.10 8.68
N ASN A 147 13.98 -0.63 9.75
CA ASN A 147 13.14 -0.21 10.87
C ASN A 147 13.96 0.73 11.77
N ILE A 148 13.77 2.05 11.60
CA ILE A 148 14.42 3.07 12.44
C ILE A 148 14.01 2.89 13.91
N THR A 149 12.73 2.60 14.12
CA THR A 149 12.16 2.20 15.41
C THR A 149 11.10 1.13 15.16
N THR A 150 10.56 0.53 16.20
CA THR A 150 9.46 -0.43 16.10
C THR A 150 8.18 0.15 15.47
N GLY A 151 8.05 1.46 15.39
CA GLY A 151 6.90 2.15 14.80
C GLY A 151 7.24 2.98 13.56
N LEU A 152 8.51 3.10 13.16
CA LEU A 152 8.96 3.93 12.04
C LEU A 152 9.91 3.16 11.14
N LYS A 153 9.56 3.05 9.87
CA LYS A 153 10.31 2.33 8.84
C LYS A 153 10.77 3.29 7.75
N ALA A 154 12.01 3.14 7.31
CA ALA A 154 12.55 3.73 6.10
C ALA A 154 12.68 2.67 5.02
N SER A 155 12.42 3.03 3.78
CA SER A 155 12.60 2.16 2.62
C SER A 155 13.27 2.95 1.49
N VAL A 156 14.20 2.31 0.81
CA VAL A 156 14.85 2.84 -0.40
C VAL A 156 14.74 1.78 -1.48
N THR A 157 14.32 2.19 -2.66
CA THR A 157 14.25 1.34 -3.84
C THR A 157 15.06 1.94 -4.98
N LEU A 158 15.79 1.12 -5.68
CA LEU A 158 16.61 1.48 -6.83
C LEU A 158 16.19 0.62 -8.01
N ASN A 159 15.83 1.26 -9.11
CA ASN A 159 15.44 0.61 -10.36
C ASN A 159 14.35 -0.46 -10.17
N THR A 160 13.25 -0.08 -9.53
CA THR A 160 12.15 -0.98 -9.13
C THR A 160 11.58 -1.72 -10.33
N ASP A 161 11.48 -3.04 -10.24
CA ASP A 161 10.85 -3.86 -11.26
C ASP A 161 9.32 -3.79 -11.18
N PHE A 162 8.69 -3.52 -12.32
CA PHE A 162 7.24 -3.58 -12.47
C PHE A 162 6.77 -4.90 -13.12
N ALA A 163 7.68 -5.78 -13.50
CA ALA A 163 7.31 -7.02 -14.22
C ALA A 163 6.54 -8.01 -13.33
N GLU A 164 6.76 -7.94 -12.01
CA GLU A 164 6.04 -8.80 -11.05
C GLU A 164 4.64 -8.26 -10.73
N THR A 165 4.29 -7.05 -11.17
CA THR A 165 2.93 -6.56 -10.96
C THR A 165 1.98 -7.29 -11.89
N GLU A 166 1.05 -8.03 -11.32
CA GLU A 166 -0.05 -8.64 -12.06
C GLU A 166 -0.74 -7.62 -12.97
N VAL A 167 -1.04 -8.00 -14.19
CA VAL A 167 -1.79 -7.18 -15.12
C VAL A 167 -3.15 -6.85 -14.52
N ASP A 168 -3.53 -5.58 -14.58
CA ASP A 168 -4.85 -5.16 -14.11
C ASP A 168 -5.95 -5.86 -14.92
N GLU A 169 -6.99 -6.32 -14.23
CA GLU A 169 -8.15 -6.91 -14.90
C GLU A 169 -8.79 -5.90 -15.84
N ARG A 170 -9.09 -6.35 -17.06
CA ARG A 170 -9.74 -5.49 -18.04
C ARG A 170 -11.15 -5.13 -17.56
N GLN A 171 -11.41 -3.84 -17.34
CA GLN A 171 -12.71 -3.33 -16.93
C GLN A 171 -13.28 -2.39 -18.00
N ILE A 172 -14.58 -2.49 -18.23
CA ILE A 172 -15.29 -1.56 -19.12
C ILE A 172 -15.72 -0.36 -18.28
N ASN A 173 -15.24 0.82 -18.64
CA ASN A 173 -15.63 2.05 -17.96
C ASN A 173 -16.99 2.54 -18.47
N LEU A 174 -18.03 2.34 -17.68
CA LEU A 174 -19.40 2.83 -17.95
C LEU A 174 -19.66 4.20 -17.29
N THR A 175 -18.65 4.80 -16.65
CA THR A 175 -18.78 6.09 -15.96
C THR A 175 -17.93 7.16 -16.63
N ARG A 176 -18.23 8.43 -16.37
CA ARG A 176 -17.42 9.58 -16.81
C ARG A 176 -16.10 9.74 -16.04
N PHE A 177 -15.91 8.98 -14.97
CA PHE A 177 -14.71 9.06 -14.12
C PHE A 177 -13.69 8.01 -14.55
N PRO A 178 -12.38 8.29 -14.51
CA PRO A 178 -11.35 7.31 -14.82
C PRO A 178 -11.41 6.14 -13.82
N ILE A 179 -11.23 4.92 -14.35
CA ILE A 179 -11.10 3.72 -13.50
C ILE A 179 -9.85 3.85 -12.64
N ARG A 180 -9.99 3.55 -11.36
CA ARG A 180 -8.88 3.51 -10.41
C ARG A 180 -8.56 2.07 -10.07
N PHE A 181 -7.45 1.59 -10.59
CA PHE A 181 -6.92 0.29 -10.22
C PHE A 181 -6.24 0.36 -8.85
N PRO A 182 -6.34 -0.70 -8.04
CA PRO A 182 -5.63 -0.77 -6.77
C PRO A 182 -4.12 -0.77 -7.00
N GLU A 183 -3.37 -0.27 -6.02
CA GLU A 183 -1.91 -0.39 -6.00
C GLU A 183 -1.53 -1.85 -5.72
N LYS A 184 -0.53 -2.36 -6.42
CA LYS A 184 -0.02 -3.74 -6.30
C LYS A 184 1.47 -3.80 -5.98
N ARG A 185 2.19 -2.70 -6.16
CA ARG A 185 3.64 -2.63 -5.95
C ARG A 185 3.97 -2.49 -4.48
N ASP A 186 4.80 -3.39 -3.95
CA ASP A 186 5.12 -3.48 -2.52
C ASP A 186 5.66 -2.18 -1.94
N PHE A 187 6.52 -1.48 -2.66
CA PHE A 187 7.03 -0.18 -2.23
C PHE A 187 5.92 0.82 -1.91
N PHE A 188 4.77 0.79 -2.60
CA PHE A 188 3.68 1.72 -2.37
C PHE A 188 2.56 1.16 -1.48
N LEU A 189 2.49 -0.16 -1.29
CA LEU A 189 1.44 -0.82 -0.52
C LEU A 189 1.61 -0.62 0.98
N GLU A 190 2.82 -0.77 1.48
CA GLU A 190 3.09 -0.65 2.90
C GLU A 190 2.84 0.78 3.38
N GLY A 191 2.00 0.95 4.38
CA GLY A 191 1.62 2.26 4.92
C GLY A 191 0.73 3.11 4.00
N ALA A 192 0.20 2.57 2.90
CA ALA A 192 -0.68 3.29 1.97
C ALA A 192 -1.90 3.94 2.65
N ASN A 193 -2.36 3.38 3.77
CA ASN A 193 -3.46 3.92 4.56
C ASN A 193 -3.12 5.26 5.22
N ILE A 194 -1.85 5.55 5.49
CA ILE A 194 -1.42 6.82 6.11
C ILE A 194 -1.65 7.97 5.12
N TYR A 195 -1.42 7.73 3.82
CA TYR A 195 -1.63 8.73 2.77
C TYR A 195 -3.11 9.04 2.46
N ARG A 196 -4.05 8.29 3.03
CA ARG A 196 -5.47 8.57 2.83
C ARG A 196 -5.83 9.96 3.34
N PHE A 197 -6.56 10.69 2.52
CA PHE A 197 -7.03 12.05 2.79
C PHE A 197 -8.55 12.08 2.72
N ALA A 198 -9.21 12.67 3.72
CA ALA A 198 -10.66 12.88 3.76
C ALA A 198 -11.45 11.71 3.15
N SER A 199 -11.28 10.50 3.69
CA SER A 199 -11.57 9.21 3.02
C SER A 199 -13.00 9.02 2.48
N SER A 200 -13.95 9.84 2.88
CA SER A 200 -15.33 9.81 2.38
C SER A 200 -15.64 10.90 1.35
N SER A 201 -14.67 11.76 1.02
CA SER A 201 -14.89 12.92 0.13
C SER A 201 -14.82 12.60 -1.36
N GLY A 202 -14.17 11.49 -1.74
CA GLY A 202 -13.85 11.21 -3.13
C GLY A 202 -12.68 12.04 -3.69
N VAL A 203 -12.06 12.90 -2.87
CA VAL A 203 -10.90 13.71 -3.23
C VAL A 203 -9.62 12.92 -2.92
N TYR A 204 -8.73 12.80 -3.89
CA TYR A 204 -7.50 12.03 -3.78
C TYR A 204 -6.30 12.89 -4.24
N PRO A 205 -5.73 13.71 -3.36
CA PRO A 205 -4.57 14.54 -3.72
C PRO A 205 -3.33 13.71 -4.04
N TYR A 206 -3.24 12.49 -3.54
CA TYR A 206 -2.19 11.52 -3.80
C TYR A 206 -2.78 10.19 -4.29
N PHE A 207 -2.18 9.65 -5.35
CA PHE A 207 -2.53 8.35 -5.91
C PHE A 207 -1.27 7.69 -6.50
N SER A 208 -0.68 6.75 -5.76
CA SER A 208 0.60 6.11 -6.08
C SER A 208 0.60 5.42 -7.45
N ARG A 209 -0.51 4.82 -7.88
CA ARG A 209 -0.62 4.09 -9.14
C ARG A 209 -0.34 4.95 -10.39
N LYS A 210 -0.41 6.29 -10.25
CA LYS A 210 0.01 7.20 -11.32
C LYS A 210 1.52 7.36 -11.45
N ILE A 211 2.28 7.03 -10.41
CA ILE A 211 3.74 7.12 -10.43
C ILE A 211 4.29 5.95 -11.23
N GLY A 212 5.12 6.23 -12.23
CA GLY A 212 5.69 5.22 -13.10
C GLY A 212 4.69 4.59 -14.07
N LEU A 213 3.60 5.28 -14.39
CA LEU A 213 2.61 4.84 -15.38
C LEU A 213 2.11 6.02 -16.19
N GLN A 214 2.22 5.94 -17.52
CA GLN A 214 1.65 6.94 -18.43
C GLN A 214 0.92 6.27 -19.58
N SER A 215 -0.34 6.65 -19.76
CA SER A 215 -1.21 6.13 -20.84
C SER A 215 -1.25 4.59 -20.89
N GLY A 216 -1.14 3.92 -19.73
CA GLY A 216 -1.11 2.46 -19.63
C GLY A 216 0.28 1.83 -19.81
N ASN A 217 1.29 2.60 -20.18
CA ASN A 217 2.65 2.09 -20.33
C ASN A 217 3.45 2.30 -19.03
N PRO A 218 4.21 1.30 -18.58
CA PRO A 218 5.08 1.43 -17.43
C PRO A 218 6.27 2.35 -17.74
N ILE A 219 6.56 3.28 -16.82
CA ILE A 219 7.75 4.13 -16.84
C ILE A 219 8.65 3.68 -15.70
N PRO A 220 9.91 3.31 -15.98
CA PRO A 220 10.82 2.82 -14.95
C PRO A 220 11.01 3.84 -13.83
N ILE A 221 10.99 3.37 -12.58
CA ILE A 221 11.39 4.16 -11.42
C ILE A 221 12.90 4.06 -11.28
N LEU A 222 13.57 5.19 -11.31
CA LEU A 222 15.01 5.25 -11.15
C LEU A 222 15.41 5.02 -9.70
N TYR A 223 14.76 5.74 -8.78
CA TYR A 223 14.87 5.53 -7.35
C TYR A 223 13.63 6.00 -6.61
N GLY A 224 13.43 5.46 -5.44
CA GLY A 224 12.41 5.89 -4.49
C GLY A 224 12.94 5.81 -3.07
N GLY A 225 12.55 6.76 -2.24
CA GLY A 225 12.82 6.76 -0.82
C GLY A 225 11.54 7.07 -0.06
N ARG A 226 11.31 6.42 1.07
CA ARG A 226 10.17 6.74 1.93
C ARG A 226 10.48 6.50 3.39
N VAL A 227 9.78 7.23 4.24
CA VAL A 227 9.72 7.02 5.68
C VAL A 227 8.24 6.97 6.06
N ILE A 228 7.82 5.90 6.72
CA ILE A 228 6.44 5.71 7.14
C ILE A 228 6.37 5.16 8.56
N GLY A 229 5.31 5.50 9.27
CA GLY A 229 5.04 4.90 10.57
C GLY A 229 4.32 5.81 11.53
N LYS A 230 4.55 5.54 12.82
CA LYS A 230 3.90 6.25 13.91
C LYS A 230 4.89 6.60 15.00
N ILE A 231 4.86 7.85 15.43
CA ILE A 231 5.65 8.38 16.55
C ILE A 231 4.65 8.88 17.60
N GLY A 232 4.45 8.11 18.65
CA GLY A 232 3.43 8.41 19.65
C GLY A 232 2.02 8.43 19.05
N LYS A 233 1.38 9.62 19.02
CA LYS A 233 0.04 9.80 18.43
C LYS A 233 0.07 10.36 17.00
N VAL A 234 1.27 10.62 16.45
CA VAL A 234 1.45 11.17 15.10
C VAL A 234 1.77 10.04 14.13
N GLU A 235 0.95 9.91 13.10
CA GLU A 235 1.25 9.08 11.92
C GLU A 235 2.02 9.95 10.91
N VAL A 236 3.13 9.43 10.42
CA VAL A 236 4.05 10.13 9.52
C VAL A 236 4.22 9.28 8.27
N ALA A 237 4.11 9.90 7.11
CA ALA A 237 4.52 9.32 5.85
C ALA A 237 5.16 10.39 4.98
N ALA A 238 6.37 10.14 4.53
CA ALA A 238 7.08 10.97 3.56
C ALA A 238 7.66 10.08 2.49
N GLN A 239 7.56 10.49 1.24
CA GLN A 239 8.03 9.72 0.10
C GLN A 239 8.53 10.64 -1.00
N GLN A 240 9.62 10.23 -1.63
CA GLN A 240 10.18 10.82 -2.84
C GLN A 240 10.42 9.71 -3.85
N VAL A 241 9.99 9.90 -5.10
CA VAL A 241 10.20 8.94 -6.20
C VAL A 241 10.59 9.69 -7.45
N LYS A 242 11.62 9.22 -8.13
CA LYS A 242 12.04 9.71 -9.44
C LYS A 242 11.84 8.65 -10.51
N THR A 243 11.17 9.03 -11.60
CA THR A 243 11.03 8.19 -12.78
C THR A 243 12.10 8.49 -13.81
N ARG A 244 12.46 7.50 -14.61
CA ARG A 244 13.37 7.68 -15.74
C ARG A 244 12.65 8.40 -16.87
N GLY A 245 13.32 9.34 -17.53
CA GLY A 245 12.88 9.86 -18.82
C GLY A 245 13.01 8.77 -19.91
N THR A 246 12.11 8.78 -20.86
CA THR A 246 12.14 7.95 -22.06
C THR A 246 12.01 8.82 -23.29
N ASP A 247 12.13 8.27 -24.49
CA ASP A 247 11.91 9.03 -25.75
C ASP A 247 10.48 9.62 -25.88
N LEU A 248 9.54 9.13 -25.08
CA LEU A 248 8.14 9.57 -25.11
C LEU A 248 7.75 10.45 -23.93
N VAL A 249 8.54 10.47 -22.84
CA VAL A 249 8.16 11.09 -21.56
C VAL A 249 9.36 11.64 -20.84
N ASN A 250 9.21 12.83 -20.30
CA ASN A 250 10.24 13.43 -19.44
C ASN A 250 10.33 12.74 -18.09
N SER A 251 11.50 12.81 -17.48
CA SER A 251 11.72 12.39 -16.09
C SER A 251 10.85 13.22 -15.14
N GLU A 252 10.29 12.58 -14.14
CA GLU A 252 9.45 13.24 -13.14
C GLU A 252 9.88 12.88 -11.72
N ASP A 253 9.80 13.89 -10.86
CA ASP A 253 9.97 13.77 -9.41
C ASP A 253 8.63 13.88 -8.70
N PHE A 254 8.29 12.91 -7.89
CA PHE A 254 7.09 12.87 -7.08
C PHE A 254 7.46 12.92 -5.61
N SER A 255 6.95 13.92 -4.90
CA SER A 255 7.11 14.02 -3.46
C SER A 255 5.76 14.04 -2.77
N VAL A 256 5.64 13.35 -1.65
CA VAL A 256 4.47 13.42 -0.80
C VAL A 256 4.87 13.40 0.65
N VAL A 257 4.25 14.27 1.44
CA VAL A 257 4.38 14.30 2.90
C VAL A 257 2.99 14.28 3.51
N ARG A 258 2.77 13.38 4.44
CA ARG A 258 1.54 13.25 5.22
C ARG A 258 1.87 13.22 6.69
N LEU A 259 1.25 14.11 7.44
CA LEU A 259 1.27 14.11 8.89
C LEU A 259 -0.16 14.02 9.39
N LYS A 260 -0.44 13.10 10.30
CA LYS A 260 -1.77 12.93 10.89
C LYS A 260 -1.65 12.74 12.38
N GLN A 261 -2.24 13.63 13.12
CA GLN A 261 -2.29 13.61 14.58
C GLN A 261 -3.61 12.98 15.04
N ASN A 262 -3.50 11.87 15.73
CA ASN A 262 -4.63 11.26 16.42
C ASN A 262 -4.83 11.92 17.78
N PHE A 263 -6.05 12.37 18.06
CA PHE A 263 -6.42 12.99 19.31
C PHE A 263 -7.78 12.47 19.78
N LEU A 264 -8.12 12.69 21.04
CA LEU A 264 -9.24 12.01 21.69
C LEU A 264 -9.12 10.47 21.52
N LYS A 265 -10.23 9.75 21.45
CA LYS A 265 -10.23 8.29 21.27
C LYS A 265 -10.27 7.88 19.80
N GLU A 266 -10.97 8.62 18.96
CA GLU A 266 -11.34 8.20 17.59
C GLU A 266 -11.17 9.34 16.57
N SER A 267 -10.62 10.49 16.97
CA SER A 267 -10.52 11.69 16.15
C SER A 267 -9.12 11.92 15.61
N SER A 268 -9.02 12.58 14.47
CA SER A 268 -7.73 12.91 13.86
C SER A 268 -7.78 14.20 13.05
N ILE A 269 -6.66 14.89 12.99
CA ILE A 269 -6.39 16.01 12.09
C ILE A 269 -5.14 15.68 11.28
N GLY A 270 -5.12 16.06 10.01
CA GLY A 270 -3.99 15.76 9.16
C GLY A 270 -3.69 16.82 8.13
N VAL A 271 -2.44 16.84 7.68
CA VAL A 271 -1.93 17.68 6.60
C VAL A 271 -1.29 16.78 5.56
N LEU A 272 -1.59 17.02 4.30
CA LEU A 272 -1.01 16.35 3.15
C LEU A 272 -0.42 17.38 2.20
N TYR A 273 0.82 17.20 1.83
CA TYR A 273 1.48 17.96 0.77
C TYR A 273 1.96 17.03 -0.31
N THR A 274 1.70 17.37 -1.58
CA THR A 274 2.25 16.65 -2.73
C THR A 274 2.89 17.63 -3.71
N ARG A 275 4.00 17.20 -4.30
CA ARG A 275 4.67 17.89 -5.40
C ARG A 275 4.91 16.90 -6.53
N ARG A 276 4.67 17.32 -7.76
CA ARG A 276 5.09 16.65 -8.98
C ARG A 276 5.88 17.63 -9.81
N HIS A 277 7.14 17.33 -10.05
CA HIS A 277 8.06 18.12 -10.84
C HIS A 277 8.41 17.35 -12.11
N THR A 278 8.24 17.97 -13.27
CA THR A 278 8.63 17.42 -14.58
C THR A 278 9.91 18.12 -15.03
N GLU A 279 10.95 17.35 -15.30
CA GLU A 279 12.21 17.90 -15.82
C GLU A 279 12.02 18.41 -17.25
N ASN A 280 12.79 19.45 -17.63
CA ASN A 280 12.81 19.93 -19.00
C ASN A 280 13.37 18.84 -19.92
N GLY A 281 12.62 18.54 -20.99
CA GLY A 281 13.03 17.61 -22.04
C GLY A 281 12.69 18.16 -23.41
N GLU A 282 13.33 17.64 -24.44
CA GLU A 282 13.15 18.10 -25.82
C GLU A 282 11.76 17.79 -26.39
N GLN A 283 10.98 16.96 -25.71
CA GLN A 283 9.80 16.34 -26.31
C GLN A 283 8.46 16.99 -25.97
N LEU A 284 8.40 17.90 -25.00
CA LEU A 284 7.18 18.66 -24.70
C LEU A 284 7.44 20.15 -24.90
N PRO A 285 6.64 20.83 -25.73
CA PRO A 285 6.86 22.22 -26.10
C PRO A 285 6.79 23.20 -24.92
N GLU A 286 6.13 22.88 -23.81
CA GLU A 286 6.09 23.69 -22.58
C GLU A 286 5.83 22.78 -21.38
N PRO A 287 6.86 22.37 -20.64
CA PRO A 287 6.64 21.51 -19.48
C PRO A 287 6.00 22.32 -18.36
N VAL A 288 4.91 21.76 -17.83
CA VAL A 288 4.41 22.15 -16.51
C VAL A 288 5.41 21.67 -15.49
N GLN A 289 6.32 22.53 -15.08
CA GLN A 289 7.46 22.13 -14.26
C GLN A 289 7.05 21.67 -12.87
N ASP A 290 6.20 22.42 -12.20
CA ASP A 290 5.81 22.12 -10.82
C ASP A 290 4.30 22.16 -10.60
N ARG A 291 3.78 21.11 -9.98
CA ARG A 291 2.38 21.01 -9.55
C ARG A 291 2.38 20.66 -8.06
N ASN A 292 1.79 21.55 -7.29
CA ASN A 292 1.78 21.41 -5.84
C ASN A 292 0.34 21.29 -5.33
N THR A 293 0.12 20.43 -4.35
CA THR A 293 -1.17 20.31 -3.68
C THR A 293 -0.95 20.31 -2.18
N LEU A 294 -1.69 21.16 -1.48
CA LEU A 294 -1.75 21.18 -0.03
C LEU A 294 -3.17 20.86 0.41
N GLY A 295 -3.32 19.91 1.30
CA GLY A 295 -4.59 19.52 1.87
C GLY A 295 -4.55 19.46 3.38
N VAL A 296 -5.66 19.83 4.02
CA VAL A 296 -5.90 19.65 5.44
C VAL A 296 -7.20 18.90 5.63
N ASP A 297 -7.23 17.89 6.49
CA ASP A 297 -8.43 17.14 6.82
C ASP A 297 -8.61 16.97 8.33
N LEU A 298 -9.85 17.03 8.77
CA LEU A 298 -10.29 16.82 10.14
C LEU A 298 -11.34 15.72 10.15
N SER A 299 -11.19 14.77 11.06
CA SER A 299 -12.17 13.73 11.33
C SER A 299 -12.46 13.69 12.82
N LEU A 300 -13.67 14.05 13.19
CA LEU A 300 -14.17 13.98 14.56
C LEU A 300 -15.11 12.80 14.65
N ASN A 301 -14.75 11.82 15.46
CA ASN A 301 -15.53 10.61 15.64
C ASN A 301 -15.72 10.34 17.12
N THR A 302 -16.89 9.86 17.46
CA THR A 302 -17.17 9.35 18.80
C THR A 302 -18.21 8.24 18.73
N SER A 303 -18.00 7.19 19.49
CA SER A 303 -18.92 6.05 19.66
C SER A 303 -19.79 6.17 20.91
N THR A 304 -19.64 7.26 21.65
CA THR A 304 -20.35 7.49 22.94
C THR A 304 -21.24 8.73 22.94
N PHE A 305 -21.60 9.24 21.76
CA PHE A 305 -22.54 10.33 21.65
C PHE A 305 -23.92 9.93 22.22
N LEU A 306 -24.49 10.75 23.07
CA LEU A 306 -25.75 10.45 23.77
C LEU A 306 -25.77 9.04 24.41
N LYS A 307 -24.63 8.60 24.95
CA LYS A 307 -24.34 7.31 25.60
C LYS A 307 -24.03 6.16 24.64
N ASN A 308 -24.80 5.91 23.58
CA ASN A 308 -24.66 4.71 22.73
C ASN A 308 -24.71 5.01 21.23
N GLN A 309 -24.63 6.25 20.81
CA GLN A 309 -24.72 6.63 19.40
C GLN A 309 -23.36 6.97 18.82
N ASN A 310 -23.19 6.68 17.55
CA ASN A 310 -22.02 7.09 16.79
C ASN A 310 -22.27 8.47 16.16
N LEU A 311 -21.35 9.40 16.36
CA LEU A 311 -21.31 10.66 15.64
C LEU A 311 -20.00 10.73 14.86
N GLN A 312 -20.12 11.06 13.59
CA GLN A 312 -18.99 11.30 12.71
C GLN A 312 -19.15 12.63 12.01
N PHE A 313 -18.12 13.46 12.10
CA PHE A 313 -18.02 14.71 11.36
C PHE A 313 -16.68 14.73 10.62
N GLN A 314 -16.68 15.11 9.34
CA GLN A 314 -15.48 15.23 8.53
C GLN A 314 -15.48 16.57 7.81
N ALA A 315 -14.35 17.26 7.86
CA ALA A 315 -14.11 18.48 7.11
C ALA A 315 -12.75 18.41 6.41
N PHE A 316 -12.62 19.05 5.27
CA PHE A 316 -11.36 19.14 4.55
C PHE A 316 -11.28 20.41 3.70
N ALA A 317 -10.04 20.80 3.38
CA ALA A 317 -9.73 21.83 2.41
C ALA A 317 -8.51 21.39 1.59
N VAL A 318 -8.53 21.61 0.30
CA VAL A 318 -7.45 21.30 -0.65
C VAL A 318 -7.21 22.50 -1.55
N ILE A 319 -5.95 22.85 -1.71
CA ILE A 319 -5.51 23.87 -2.66
C ILE A 319 -4.53 23.19 -3.60
N HIS A 320 -4.77 23.31 -4.89
CA HIS A 320 -3.88 22.81 -5.94
C HIS A 320 -3.35 23.98 -6.77
N ASN A 321 -2.04 24.03 -6.94
CA ASN A 321 -1.38 25.02 -7.79
C ASN A 321 -0.68 24.29 -8.94
N PRO A 322 -1.26 24.23 -10.13
CA PRO A 322 -0.57 23.81 -11.32
C PRO A 322 0.25 25.02 -11.82
N ASN A 323 1.54 24.86 -11.94
CA ASN A 323 2.42 25.92 -12.46
C ASN A 323 2.41 25.86 -14.00
N THR A 324 1.36 26.37 -14.61
CA THR A 324 1.27 26.59 -16.08
C THR A 324 1.25 28.06 -16.37
N LEU A 325 2.16 28.53 -17.21
CA LEU A 325 2.23 29.93 -17.63
C LEU A 325 0.89 30.42 -18.26
N ASN A 326 0.11 29.54 -18.90
CA ASN A 326 -1.18 29.85 -19.50
C ASN A 326 -2.36 29.89 -18.51
N GLU A 327 -2.20 29.43 -17.29
CA GLU A 327 -3.28 29.33 -16.31
C GLU A 327 -3.21 30.38 -15.19
N ILE A 328 -2.17 31.20 -15.16
CA ILE A 328 -2.03 32.31 -14.20
C ILE A 328 -3.18 33.34 -14.37
N ASN A 329 -3.77 33.42 -15.55
CA ASN A 329 -4.85 34.34 -15.84
C ASN A 329 -6.26 33.82 -15.52
N ASN A 330 -6.45 32.55 -15.21
CA ASN A 330 -7.74 31.97 -14.87
C ASN A 330 -7.83 31.59 -13.39
N ASN A 331 -8.57 32.40 -12.68
CA ASN A 331 -9.16 32.24 -11.32
C ASN A 331 -8.62 31.13 -10.44
N ILE A 332 -7.81 31.50 -9.46
CA ILE A 332 -7.32 30.67 -8.33
C ILE A 332 -8.45 29.91 -7.61
N TRP A 333 -9.69 30.35 -7.74
CA TRP A 333 -10.84 29.79 -7.03
C TRP A 333 -11.34 28.46 -7.58
N ASP A 334 -11.12 28.14 -8.83
CA ASP A 334 -11.56 26.88 -9.44
C ASP A 334 -10.71 25.66 -9.04
N ARG A 335 -9.66 25.86 -8.25
CA ARG A 335 -8.66 24.85 -7.91
C ARG A 335 -8.66 24.48 -6.42
N SER A 336 -9.59 24.98 -5.67
CA SER A 336 -9.78 24.61 -4.28
C SER A 336 -11.02 23.74 -4.10
N ALA A 337 -10.90 22.69 -3.29
CA ALA A 337 -12.03 21.91 -2.86
C ALA A 337 -12.16 21.98 -1.34
N ARG A 338 -13.38 22.23 -0.87
CA ARG A 338 -13.73 22.22 0.53
C ARG A 338 -14.94 21.31 0.72
N GLY A 339 -14.98 20.63 1.81
CA GLY A 339 -16.12 19.77 2.10
C GLY A 339 -16.25 19.49 3.59
N PHE A 340 -17.49 19.26 3.97
CA PHE A 340 -17.85 18.72 5.28
C PHE A 340 -18.95 17.68 5.11
N ARG A 341 -18.99 16.73 6.02
CA ARG A 341 -19.99 15.65 6.05
C ARG A 341 -20.30 15.26 7.49
#